data_900195bb5b81d0cee85182c5d1e8a52c
#
_entry.id   900195bb5b81d0cee85182c5d1e8a52c
#
_cell.length_a   1.000
_cell.length_b   1.000
_cell.length_c   1.000
_cell.angle_alpha   90.00
_cell.angle_beta   90.00
_cell.angle_gamma   90.00
#
_symmetry.space_group_name_H-M   'P 1'
#
loop_
_entity.id
_entity.type
_entity.pdbx_description
1 polymer ?
#
loop_
_entity_poly.entity_id
_entity_poly.type
_entity_poly.pdbx_seq_one_letter_code
_entity_poly.pdbx_strand_id
1 'polypeptide(L)'
;MTEIKDKSIESFLDELASKAPTPGGGSAAALMGAQAAALVSMVCNLTIGKPKYIAVEEDMKVLLMRSETLRSELLAMIKADVDVFNKLMASYGLAKETDTEKVARSAQIQIALKEATLVPLACAKACSGILLLSKEAAEKGNVNVVSDAGVAVMSAYAGLKSAALNVYINAGSLKDKEFAAEQLENLELVLQGADVSTEEIYQLVKGKL
;
A
#
# COMPACT_ATOMS: atom_id res chain seq x y z
N MET A 1 -10.07 -15.41 -16.27
CA MET A 1 -10.09 -13.93 -16.25
C MET A 1 -8.68 -13.48 -15.92
N THR A 2 -8.15 -12.49 -16.63
CA THR A 2 -6.84 -11.89 -16.34
C THR A 2 -6.90 -11.17 -14.99
N GLU A 3 -5.94 -11.39 -14.10
CA GLU A 3 -5.88 -10.68 -12.83
C GLU A 3 -5.63 -9.18 -13.06
N ILE A 4 -6.07 -8.33 -12.12
CA ILE A 4 -5.91 -6.86 -12.26
C ILE A 4 -4.44 -6.46 -12.42
N LYS A 5 -3.53 -7.09 -11.68
CA LYS A 5 -2.07 -6.84 -11.77
C LYS A 5 -1.46 -7.18 -13.14
N ASP A 6 -2.14 -8.01 -13.94
CA ASP A 6 -1.66 -8.47 -15.26
C ASP A 6 -2.26 -7.65 -16.42
N LYS A 7 -3.08 -6.65 -16.11
CA LYS A 7 -3.63 -5.71 -17.11
C LYS A 7 -2.60 -4.67 -17.50
N SER A 8 -2.80 -4.07 -18.68
CA SER A 8 -2.03 -2.88 -19.04
C SER A 8 -2.36 -1.72 -18.09
N ILE A 9 -1.43 -0.78 -17.93
CA ILE A 9 -1.65 0.45 -17.15
C ILE A 9 -2.88 1.20 -17.67
N GLU A 10 -3.02 1.32 -19.00
CA GLU A 10 -4.17 1.97 -19.64
C GLU A 10 -5.48 1.28 -19.24
N SER A 11 -5.56 -0.05 -19.36
CA SER A 11 -6.76 -0.81 -18.99
C SER A 11 -7.12 -0.67 -17.50
N PHE A 12 -6.11 -0.63 -16.61
CA PHE A 12 -6.35 -0.39 -15.19
C PHE A 12 -6.92 1.02 -14.95
N LEU A 13 -6.36 2.05 -15.60
CA LEU A 13 -6.82 3.42 -15.44
C LEU A 13 -8.22 3.65 -16.03
N ASP A 14 -8.53 3.01 -17.16
CA ASP A 14 -9.86 3.06 -17.78
C ASP A 14 -10.92 2.46 -16.85
N GLU A 15 -10.61 1.31 -16.23
CA GLU A 15 -11.51 0.68 -15.26
C GLU A 15 -11.68 1.54 -14.01
N LEU A 16 -10.58 2.11 -13.46
CA LEU A 16 -10.59 3.00 -12.30
C LEU A 16 -11.42 4.25 -12.56
N ALA A 17 -11.38 4.79 -13.77
CA ALA A 17 -12.16 5.96 -14.19
C ALA A 17 -13.61 5.67 -14.52
N SER A 18 -14.00 4.40 -14.57
CA SER A 18 -15.34 3.97 -15.01
C SER A 18 -16.40 4.12 -13.91
N LYS A 19 -17.60 3.66 -14.19
CA LYS A 19 -18.69 3.52 -13.19
C LYS A 19 -18.59 2.22 -12.39
N ALA A 20 -17.63 1.36 -12.69
CA ALA A 20 -17.43 0.12 -11.94
C ALA A 20 -17.03 0.44 -10.49
N PRO A 21 -17.53 -0.33 -9.50
CA PRO A 21 -17.18 -0.09 -8.09
C PRO A 21 -15.73 -0.54 -7.76
N THR A 22 -15.11 -1.30 -8.62
CA THR A 22 -13.74 -1.81 -8.51
C THR A 22 -13.05 -1.82 -9.88
N PRO A 23 -11.72 -1.59 -9.96
CA PRO A 23 -10.83 -1.20 -8.87
C PRO A 23 -11.15 0.18 -8.30
N GLY A 24 -10.74 0.44 -7.06
CA GLY A 24 -10.99 1.71 -6.36
C GLY A 24 -9.75 2.29 -5.69
N GLY A 25 -9.98 3.15 -4.68
CA GLY A 25 -8.91 3.84 -3.96
C GLY A 25 -7.93 2.92 -3.24
N GLY A 26 -8.37 1.76 -2.74
CA GLY A 26 -7.49 0.80 -2.09
C GLY A 26 -6.54 0.12 -3.08
N SER A 27 -7.06 -0.28 -4.25
CA SER A 27 -6.25 -0.81 -5.34
C SER A 27 -5.23 0.22 -5.85
N ALA A 28 -5.64 1.51 -5.94
CA ALA A 28 -4.75 2.61 -6.31
C ALA A 28 -3.65 2.84 -5.26
N ALA A 29 -3.98 2.77 -3.96
CA ALA A 29 -3.01 2.88 -2.87
C ALA A 29 -1.95 1.76 -2.93
N ALA A 30 -2.38 0.52 -3.16
CA ALA A 30 -1.47 -0.62 -3.31
C ALA A 30 -0.56 -0.46 -4.55
N LEU A 31 -1.09 0.05 -5.67
CA LEU A 31 -0.29 0.33 -6.86
C LEU A 31 0.77 1.41 -6.61
N MET A 32 0.43 2.51 -5.90
CA MET A 32 1.41 3.55 -5.51
C MET A 32 2.54 2.95 -4.66
N GLY A 33 2.22 2.10 -3.69
CA GLY A 33 3.22 1.39 -2.89
C GLY A 33 4.09 0.45 -3.72
N ALA A 34 3.50 -0.35 -4.63
CA ALA A 34 4.24 -1.26 -5.51
C ALA A 34 5.19 -0.49 -6.44
N GLN A 35 4.76 0.66 -6.94
CA GLN A 35 5.57 1.56 -7.76
C GLN A 35 6.76 2.14 -6.98
N ALA A 36 6.52 2.54 -5.73
CA ALA A 36 7.57 3.03 -4.83
C ALA A 36 8.63 1.93 -4.57
N ALA A 37 8.19 0.70 -4.28
CA ALA A 37 9.10 -0.44 -4.10
C ALA A 37 9.91 -0.73 -5.37
N ALA A 38 9.29 -0.67 -6.55
CA ALA A 38 9.99 -0.86 -7.82
C ALA A 38 11.09 0.19 -8.05
N LEU A 39 10.85 1.45 -7.66
CA LEU A 39 11.86 2.51 -7.75
C LEU A 39 13.03 2.28 -6.78
N VAL A 40 12.76 1.83 -5.55
CA VAL A 40 13.83 1.40 -4.63
C VAL A 40 14.66 0.27 -5.24
N SER A 41 14.00 -0.76 -5.81
CA SER A 41 14.66 -1.86 -6.50
C SER A 41 15.52 -1.38 -7.67
N MET A 42 15.04 -0.40 -8.45
CA MET A 42 15.77 0.23 -9.54
C MET A 42 17.08 0.90 -9.04
N VAL A 43 16.99 1.68 -7.95
CA VAL A 43 18.18 2.31 -7.36
C VAL A 43 19.19 1.25 -6.92
N CYS A 44 18.75 0.17 -6.27
CA CYS A 44 19.61 -0.95 -5.87
C CYS A 44 20.29 -1.60 -7.07
N ASN A 45 19.53 -1.98 -8.10
CA ASN A 45 20.03 -2.62 -9.31
C ASN A 45 21.03 -1.74 -10.07
N LEU A 46 20.87 -0.43 -10.05
CA LEU A 46 21.77 0.54 -10.66
C LEU A 46 22.96 0.94 -9.77
N THR A 47 23.03 0.40 -8.56
CA THR A 47 24.15 0.58 -7.61
C THR A 47 25.03 -0.67 -7.54
N ILE A 48 24.43 -1.85 -7.45
CA ILE A 48 25.11 -3.16 -7.35
C ILE A 48 26.06 -3.36 -8.55
N GLY A 49 27.25 -3.91 -8.28
CA GLY A 49 28.25 -4.21 -9.29
C GLY A 49 29.04 -3.00 -9.80
N LYS A 50 28.81 -1.80 -9.27
CA LYS A 50 29.60 -0.62 -9.65
C LYS A 50 30.79 -0.44 -8.70
N PRO A 51 32.03 -0.33 -9.21
CA PRO A 51 33.23 -0.22 -8.37
C PRO A 51 33.19 0.91 -7.34
N LYS A 52 32.55 2.05 -7.68
CA LYS A 52 32.38 3.19 -6.78
C LYS A 52 31.54 2.85 -5.52
N TYR A 53 30.67 1.85 -5.60
CA TYR A 53 29.71 1.50 -4.55
C TYR A 53 29.99 0.15 -3.91
N ILE A 54 31.18 -0.42 -4.10
CA ILE A 54 31.55 -1.74 -3.57
C ILE A 54 31.40 -1.83 -2.04
N ALA A 55 31.64 -0.73 -1.33
CA ALA A 55 31.52 -0.68 0.13
C ALA A 55 30.10 -0.82 0.66
N VAL A 56 29.08 -0.57 -0.17
CA VAL A 56 27.64 -0.66 0.19
C VAL A 56 26.92 -1.76 -0.59
N GLU A 57 27.64 -2.58 -1.34
CA GLU A 57 27.04 -3.56 -2.25
C GLU A 57 26.16 -4.58 -1.51
N GLU A 58 26.61 -5.09 -0.36
CA GLU A 58 25.84 -6.06 0.43
C GLU A 58 24.58 -5.41 1.03
N ASP A 59 24.68 -4.16 1.50
CA ASP A 59 23.51 -3.40 1.96
C ASP A 59 22.48 -3.26 0.83
N MET A 60 22.94 -2.94 -0.37
CA MET A 60 22.06 -2.80 -1.54
C MET A 60 21.41 -4.12 -1.96
N LYS A 61 22.09 -5.25 -1.83
CA LYS A 61 21.50 -6.58 -2.09
C LYS A 61 20.38 -6.91 -1.09
N VAL A 62 20.61 -6.62 0.20
CA VAL A 62 19.59 -6.79 1.24
C VAL A 62 18.40 -5.86 1.01
N LEU A 63 18.67 -4.61 0.68
CA LEU A 63 17.66 -3.62 0.37
C LEU A 63 16.79 -4.04 -0.83
N LEU A 64 17.44 -4.54 -1.89
CA LEU A 64 16.76 -5.09 -3.08
C LEU A 64 15.83 -6.23 -2.71
N MET A 65 16.30 -7.20 -1.94
CA MET A 65 15.46 -8.33 -1.51
C MET A 65 14.22 -7.86 -0.74
N ARG A 66 14.38 -6.91 0.18
CA ARG A 66 13.27 -6.35 0.97
C ARG A 66 12.28 -5.58 0.11
N SER A 67 12.78 -4.76 -0.81
CA SER A 67 11.90 -3.98 -1.71
C SER A 67 11.12 -4.89 -2.68
N GLU A 68 11.74 -5.95 -3.21
CA GLU A 68 11.05 -6.92 -4.07
C GLU A 68 9.97 -7.71 -3.31
N THR A 69 10.22 -8.05 -2.03
CA THR A 69 9.20 -8.67 -1.18
C THR A 69 7.98 -7.76 -1.03
N LEU A 70 8.20 -6.50 -0.62
CA LEU A 70 7.11 -5.53 -0.45
C LEU A 70 6.41 -5.22 -1.79
N ARG A 71 7.13 -5.17 -2.90
CA ARG A 71 6.55 -4.99 -4.23
C ARG A 71 5.59 -6.12 -4.59
N SER A 72 6.00 -7.36 -4.32
CA SER A 72 5.17 -8.54 -4.57
C SER A 72 3.92 -8.57 -3.69
N GLU A 73 4.05 -8.24 -2.41
CA GLU A 73 2.93 -8.15 -1.47
C GLU A 73 1.93 -7.07 -1.90
N LEU A 74 2.39 -5.88 -2.25
CA LEU A 74 1.54 -4.77 -2.68
C LEU A 74 0.82 -5.07 -4.02
N LEU A 75 1.49 -5.75 -4.96
CA LEU A 75 0.83 -6.21 -6.18
C LEU A 75 -0.30 -7.22 -5.88
N ALA A 76 -0.10 -8.11 -4.91
CA ALA A 76 -1.16 -9.03 -4.48
C ALA A 76 -2.31 -8.29 -3.77
N MET A 77 -2.02 -7.20 -3.05
CA MET A 77 -3.02 -6.39 -2.35
C MET A 77 -3.97 -5.65 -3.31
N ILE A 78 -3.57 -5.37 -4.56
CA ILE A 78 -4.48 -4.81 -5.59
C ILE A 78 -5.70 -5.73 -5.77
N LYS A 79 -5.45 -7.04 -5.89
CA LYS A 79 -6.53 -8.04 -6.02
C LYS A 79 -7.27 -8.24 -4.69
N ALA A 80 -6.55 -8.29 -3.58
CA ALA A 80 -7.14 -8.50 -2.26
C ALA A 80 -8.14 -7.39 -1.91
N ASP A 81 -7.87 -6.13 -2.25
CA ASP A 81 -8.79 -5.00 -2.08
C ASP A 81 -10.10 -5.22 -2.84
N VAL A 82 -10.02 -5.64 -4.10
CA VAL A 82 -11.19 -5.95 -4.92
C VAL A 82 -11.98 -7.13 -4.35
N ASP A 83 -11.30 -8.19 -3.92
CA ASP A 83 -11.94 -9.39 -3.38
C ASP A 83 -12.73 -9.07 -2.09
N VAL A 84 -12.13 -8.34 -1.14
CA VAL A 84 -12.81 -7.98 0.11
C VAL A 84 -13.96 -6.99 -0.11
N PHE A 85 -13.81 -6.06 -1.05
CA PHE A 85 -14.90 -5.16 -1.44
C PHE A 85 -16.08 -5.95 -2.04
N ASN A 86 -15.82 -6.86 -2.96
CA ASN A 86 -16.87 -7.68 -3.57
C ASN A 86 -17.59 -8.55 -2.53
N LYS A 87 -16.84 -9.12 -1.56
CA LYS A 87 -17.40 -9.88 -0.45
C LYS A 87 -18.30 -9.01 0.44
N LEU A 88 -17.87 -7.78 0.71
CA LEU A 88 -18.68 -6.82 1.47
C LEU A 88 -19.96 -6.47 0.71
N MET A 89 -19.88 -6.16 -0.59
CA MET A 89 -21.06 -5.86 -1.41
C MET A 89 -22.01 -7.04 -1.51
N ALA A 90 -21.52 -8.27 -1.64
CA ALA A 90 -22.34 -9.47 -1.61
C ALA A 90 -23.10 -9.60 -0.27
N SER A 91 -22.46 -9.26 0.86
CA SER A 91 -23.10 -9.26 2.18
C SER A 91 -24.22 -8.23 2.29
N TYR A 92 -24.08 -7.06 1.65
CA TYR A 92 -25.15 -6.06 1.57
C TYR A 92 -26.32 -6.51 0.69
N GLY A 93 -26.10 -7.43 -0.26
CA GLY A 93 -27.11 -8.02 -1.12
C GLY A 93 -27.95 -9.13 -0.48
N LEU A 94 -27.60 -9.60 0.72
CA LEU A 94 -28.33 -10.68 1.41
C LEU A 94 -29.77 -10.27 1.75
N ALA A 95 -30.68 -11.26 1.85
CA ALA A 95 -32.07 -11.09 2.22
C ALA A 95 -32.25 -10.36 3.58
N LYS A 96 -33.29 -9.55 3.70
CA LYS A 96 -33.55 -8.69 4.86
C LYS A 96 -35.04 -8.53 5.17
N GLU A 97 -35.88 -9.45 4.71
CA GLU A 97 -37.34 -9.35 4.88
C GLU A 97 -37.77 -9.75 6.29
N THR A 98 -37.23 -10.84 6.81
CA THR A 98 -37.53 -11.34 8.16
C THR A 98 -36.49 -10.85 9.18
N ASP A 99 -36.82 -10.88 10.47
CA ASP A 99 -35.87 -10.48 11.52
C ASP A 99 -34.69 -11.42 11.62
N THR A 100 -34.88 -12.71 11.36
CA THR A 100 -33.80 -13.68 11.28
C THR A 100 -32.81 -13.35 10.15
N GLU A 101 -33.31 -13.00 8.97
CA GLU A 101 -32.49 -12.57 7.83
C GLU A 101 -31.75 -11.27 8.12
N LYS A 102 -32.38 -10.28 8.75
CA LYS A 102 -31.73 -9.03 9.15
C LYS A 102 -30.53 -9.28 10.10
N VAL A 103 -30.71 -10.17 11.09
CA VAL A 103 -29.67 -10.55 12.04
C VAL A 103 -28.53 -11.25 11.31
N ALA A 104 -28.82 -12.25 10.49
CA ALA A 104 -27.83 -12.99 9.72
C ALA A 104 -27.05 -12.08 8.76
N ARG A 105 -27.75 -11.23 8.01
CA ARG A 105 -27.16 -10.22 7.10
C ARG A 105 -26.25 -9.27 7.87
N SER A 106 -26.70 -8.74 9.01
CA SER A 106 -25.88 -7.85 9.84
C SER A 106 -24.59 -8.53 10.30
N ALA A 107 -24.64 -9.79 10.70
CA ALA A 107 -23.48 -10.55 11.11
C ALA A 107 -22.48 -10.74 9.95
N GLN A 108 -22.95 -11.10 8.75
CA GLN A 108 -22.12 -11.26 7.57
C GLN A 108 -21.45 -9.94 7.13
N ILE A 109 -22.18 -8.82 7.18
CA ILE A 109 -21.63 -7.49 6.89
C ILE A 109 -20.48 -7.17 7.88
N GLN A 110 -20.65 -7.46 9.17
CA GLN A 110 -19.62 -7.19 10.17
C GLN A 110 -18.38 -8.06 9.99
N ILE A 111 -18.53 -9.31 9.60
CA ILE A 111 -17.40 -10.19 9.24
C ILE A 111 -16.65 -9.63 8.03
N ALA A 112 -17.37 -9.28 6.97
CA ALA A 112 -16.77 -8.73 5.76
C ALA A 112 -16.07 -7.38 6.01
N LEU A 113 -16.64 -6.51 6.87
CA LEU A 113 -16.04 -5.23 7.25
C LEU A 113 -14.73 -5.40 8.03
N LYS A 114 -14.60 -6.41 8.90
CA LYS A 114 -13.34 -6.71 9.58
C LYS A 114 -12.26 -7.06 8.56
N GLU A 115 -12.53 -7.95 7.62
CA GLU A 115 -11.60 -8.29 6.55
C GLU A 115 -11.25 -7.07 5.67
N ALA A 116 -12.26 -6.28 5.28
CA ALA A 116 -12.08 -5.06 4.49
C ALA A 116 -11.28 -3.97 5.24
N THR A 117 -11.20 -4.03 6.56
CA THR A 117 -10.35 -3.13 7.37
C THR A 117 -8.88 -3.59 7.38
N LEU A 118 -8.64 -4.91 7.42
CA LEU A 118 -7.29 -5.46 7.55
C LEU A 118 -6.46 -5.32 6.26
N VAL A 119 -7.07 -5.44 5.08
CA VAL A 119 -6.34 -5.33 3.80
C VAL A 119 -5.70 -3.95 3.62
N PRO A 120 -6.43 -2.82 3.74
CA PRO A 120 -5.81 -1.50 3.63
C PRO A 120 -4.84 -1.19 4.78
N LEU A 121 -5.04 -1.75 5.98
CA LEU A 121 -4.07 -1.62 7.06
C LEU A 121 -2.74 -2.32 6.73
N ALA A 122 -2.80 -3.52 6.14
CA ALA A 122 -1.61 -4.20 5.65
C ALA A 122 -0.92 -3.40 4.53
N CYS A 123 -1.69 -2.80 3.62
CA CYS A 123 -1.16 -1.91 2.58
C CYS A 123 -0.46 -0.69 3.19
N ALA A 124 -1.04 -0.05 4.20
CA ALA A 124 -0.43 1.08 4.91
C ALA A 124 0.90 0.67 5.56
N LYS A 125 0.95 -0.48 6.23
CA LYS A 125 2.18 -1.04 6.84
C LYS A 125 3.27 -1.29 5.79
N ALA A 126 2.92 -1.88 4.66
CA ALA A 126 3.86 -2.14 3.56
C ALA A 126 4.41 -0.83 2.98
N CYS A 127 3.55 0.17 2.73
CA CYS A 127 3.95 1.49 2.26
C CYS A 127 4.89 2.20 3.26
N SER A 128 4.59 2.14 4.57
CA SER A 128 5.48 2.66 5.62
C SER A 128 6.84 1.96 5.61
N GLY A 129 6.87 0.65 5.40
CA GLY A 129 8.12 -0.09 5.23
C GLY A 129 8.97 0.46 4.08
N ILE A 130 8.34 0.83 2.96
CA ILE A 130 9.06 1.38 1.80
C ILE A 130 9.62 2.78 2.08
N LEU A 131 9.00 3.60 2.93
CA LEU A 131 9.58 4.88 3.33
C LEU A 131 10.99 4.69 3.90
N LEU A 132 11.16 3.69 4.80
CA LEU A 132 12.45 3.36 5.39
C LEU A 132 13.46 2.88 4.34
N LEU A 133 13.00 2.03 3.39
CA LEU A 133 13.87 1.55 2.31
C LEU A 133 14.27 2.69 1.36
N SER A 134 13.38 3.64 1.09
CA SER A 134 13.67 4.82 0.27
C SER A 134 14.75 5.70 0.90
N LYS A 135 14.77 5.83 2.23
CA LYS A 135 15.84 6.54 2.95
C LYS A 135 17.20 5.90 2.69
N GLU A 136 17.29 4.60 2.90
CA GLU A 136 18.54 3.86 2.70
C GLU A 136 19.01 3.91 1.24
N ALA A 137 18.09 3.80 0.28
CA ALA A 137 18.38 3.98 -1.13
C ALA A 137 18.89 5.40 -1.45
N ALA A 138 18.30 6.43 -0.83
CA ALA A 138 18.74 7.82 -0.98
C ALA A 138 20.12 8.07 -0.36
N GLU A 139 20.44 7.45 0.77
CA GLU A 139 21.71 7.62 1.48
C GLU A 139 22.88 6.93 0.78
N LYS A 140 22.70 5.66 0.39
CA LYS A 140 23.76 4.73 -0.05
C LYS A 140 23.75 4.44 -1.55
N GLY A 141 22.64 4.69 -2.23
CA GLY A 141 22.47 4.36 -3.65
C GLY A 141 23.30 5.22 -4.59
N ASN A 142 23.29 4.80 -5.85
CA ASN A 142 23.98 5.50 -6.92
C ASN A 142 23.39 6.92 -7.10
N VAL A 143 24.24 7.92 -6.92
CA VAL A 143 23.86 9.34 -7.00
C VAL A 143 23.21 9.72 -8.33
N ASN A 144 23.53 9.03 -9.42
CA ASN A 144 22.94 9.32 -10.73
C ASN A 144 21.47 8.95 -10.85
N VAL A 145 20.93 8.20 -9.89
CA VAL A 145 19.52 7.81 -9.81
C VAL A 145 18.93 8.12 -8.43
N VAL A 146 19.53 9.06 -7.71
CA VAL A 146 19.05 9.44 -6.38
C VAL A 146 17.67 10.09 -6.42
N SER A 147 17.31 10.76 -7.52
CA SER A 147 15.98 11.32 -7.76
C SER A 147 14.89 10.24 -7.70
N ASP A 148 15.18 9.02 -8.17
CA ASP A 148 14.23 7.90 -8.13
C ASP A 148 13.91 7.45 -6.69
N ALA A 149 14.88 7.55 -5.77
CA ALA A 149 14.62 7.36 -4.33
C ALA A 149 13.70 8.46 -3.77
N GLY A 150 13.81 9.69 -4.26
CA GLY A 150 12.91 10.80 -3.94
C GLY A 150 11.49 10.57 -4.46
N VAL A 151 11.34 10.08 -5.68
CA VAL A 151 10.03 9.69 -6.23
C VAL A 151 9.45 8.51 -5.46
N ALA A 152 10.28 7.54 -5.06
CA ALA A 152 9.87 6.39 -4.27
C ALA A 152 9.25 6.81 -2.93
N VAL A 153 9.92 7.68 -2.16
CA VAL A 153 9.39 8.13 -0.85
C VAL A 153 8.07 8.85 -0.99
N MET A 154 7.91 9.71 -1.99
CA MET A 154 6.66 10.45 -2.24
C MET A 154 5.53 9.50 -2.63
N SER A 155 5.80 8.51 -3.50
CA SER A 155 4.81 7.52 -3.91
C SER A 155 4.41 6.60 -2.75
N ALA A 156 5.36 6.17 -1.92
CA ALA A 156 5.10 5.37 -0.72
C ALA A 156 4.24 6.13 0.28
N TYR A 157 4.52 7.41 0.52
CA TYR A 157 3.73 8.26 1.42
C TYR A 157 2.30 8.48 0.88
N ALA A 158 2.16 8.74 -0.41
CA ALA A 158 0.84 8.85 -1.03
C ALA A 158 0.05 7.54 -0.89
N GLY A 159 0.67 6.38 -1.13
CA GLY A 159 0.07 5.06 -0.91
C GLY A 159 -0.34 4.83 0.55
N LEU A 160 0.52 5.16 1.51
CA LEU A 160 0.27 5.08 2.94
C LEU A 160 -0.97 5.90 3.35
N LYS A 161 -1.00 7.17 2.99
CA LYS A 161 -2.12 8.07 3.33
C LYS A 161 -3.42 7.66 2.65
N SER A 162 -3.34 7.17 1.41
CA SER A 162 -4.51 6.68 0.67
C SER A 162 -5.07 5.39 1.28
N ALA A 163 -4.22 4.45 1.68
CA ALA A 163 -4.62 3.24 2.39
C ALA A 163 -5.28 3.56 3.74
N ALA A 164 -4.76 4.55 4.47
CA ALA A 164 -5.32 5.00 5.74
C ALA A 164 -6.79 5.44 5.61
N LEU A 165 -7.18 6.14 4.53
CA LEU A 165 -8.56 6.55 4.28
C LEU A 165 -9.50 5.35 4.20
N ASN A 166 -9.06 4.23 3.60
CA ASN A 166 -9.85 3.01 3.51
C ASN A 166 -9.98 2.31 4.87
N VAL A 167 -8.94 2.37 5.72
CA VAL A 167 -9.04 1.87 7.11
C VAL A 167 -10.05 2.68 7.89
N TYR A 168 -10.00 4.01 7.83
CA TYR A 168 -10.93 4.88 8.57
C TYR A 168 -12.39 4.63 8.19
N ILE A 169 -12.72 4.53 6.89
CA ILE A 169 -14.11 4.33 6.44
C ILE A 169 -14.64 2.97 6.86
N ASN A 170 -13.81 1.92 6.76
CA ASN A 170 -14.24 0.57 7.14
C ASN A 170 -14.36 0.42 8.65
N ALA A 171 -13.38 0.88 9.44
CA ALA A 171 -13.40 0.86 10.90
C ALA A 171 -14.59 1.65 11.46
N GLY A 172 -14.91 2.80 10.87
CA GLY A 172 -16.09 3.61 11.24
C GLY A 172 -17.41 2.87 11.12
N SER A 173 -17.50 1.89 10.22
CA SER A 173 -18.70 1.08 9.96
C SER A 173 -18.82 -0.17 10.83
N LEU A 174 -17.79 -0.49 11.63
CA LEU A 174 -17.78 -1.65 12.53
C LEU A 174 -18.63 -1.40 13.78
N LYS A 175 -19.41 -2.42 14.16
CA LYS A 175 -20.14 -2.45 15.44
C LYS A 175 -19.23 -2.86 16.60
N ASP A 176 -18.26 -3.73 16.32
CA ASP A 176 -17.22 -4.13 17.26
C ASP A 176 -16.25 -2.97 17.45
N LYS A 177 -16.52 -2.16 18.47
CA LYS A 177 -15.76 -0.93 18.75
C LYS A 177 -14.37 -1.21 19.32
N GLU A 178 -14.18 -2.34 19.99
CA GLU A 178 -12.89 -2.75 20.51
C GLU A 178 -11.95 -3.12 19.35
N PHE A 179 -12.39 -3.97 18.43
CA PHE A 179 -11.64 -4.29 17.22
C PHE A 179 -11.36 -3.04 16.38
N ALA A 180 -12.35 -2.16 16.18
CA ALA A 180 -12.17 -0.93 15.42
C ALA A 180 -11.09 -0.03 16.04
N ALA A 181 -11.13 0.16 17.37
CA ALA A 181 -10.16 0.96 18.10
C ALA A 181 -8.74 0.38 17.98
N GLU A 182 -8.60 -0.92 18.14
CA GLU A 182 -7.32 -1.62 17.96
C GLU A 182 -6.72 -1.39 16.56
N GLN A 183 -7.54 -1.52 15.49
CA GLN A 183 -7.04 -1.32 14.13
C GLN A 183 -6.70 0.15 13.85
N LEU A 184 -7.44 1.10 14.41
CA LEU A 184 -7.13 2.52 14.32
C LEU A 184 -5.84 2.87 15.07
N GLU A 185 -5.63 2.32 16.26
CA GLU A 185 -4.36 2.49 17.01
C GLU A 185 -3.16 1.92 16.21
N ASN A 186 -3.32 0.71 15.64
CA ASN A 186 -2.32 0.13 14.75
C ASN A 186 -2.01 1.04 13.56
N LEU A 187 -3.03 1.69 12.98
CA LEU A 187 -2.85 2.63 11.88
C LEU A 187 -2.10 3.88 12.33
N GLU A 188 -2.47 4.48 13.47
CA GLU A 188 -1.80 5.67 14.00
C GLU A 188 -0.30 5.42 14.26
N LEU A 189 0.06 4.24 14.79
CA LEU A 189 1.46 3.86 14.95
C LEU A 189 2.23 3.82 13.61
N VAL A 190 1.57 3.39 12.54
CA VAL A 190 2.15 3.34 11.19
C VAL A 190 2.28 4.74 10.57
N LEU A 191 1.36 5.65 10.89
CA LEU A 191 1.34 7.02 10.38
C LEU A 191 2.30 7.95 11.15
N GLN A 192 2.64 7.58 12.37
CA GLN A 192 3.42 8.44 13.28
C GLN A 192 4.78 8.80 12.66
N GLY A 193 5.01 10.10 12.45
CA GLY A 193 6.25 10.65 11.92
C GLY A 193 6.50 10.38 10.42
N ALA A 194 5.54 9.75 9.72
CA ALA A 194 5.71 9.42 8.30
C ALA A 194 5.82 10.67 7.41
N ASP A 195 5.12 11.74 7.75
CA ASP A 195 5.19 13.04 7.07
C ASP A 195 6.56 13.69 7.24
N VAL A 196 7.05 13.74 8.47
CA VAL A 196 8.37 14.29 8.81
C VAL A 196 9.47 13.49 8.11
N SER A 197 9.43 12.16 8.21
CA SER A 197 10.41 11.29 7.53
C SER A 197 10.38 11.46 6.01
N THR A 198 9.18 11.61 5.43
CA THR A 198 9.05 11.83 3.99
C THR A 198 9.72 13.13 3.56
N GLU A 199 9.46 14.21 4.28
CA GLU A 199 10.08 15.51 3.98
C GLU A 199 11.60 15.48 4.19
N GLU A 200 12.10 14.88 5.26
CA GLU A 200 13.52 14.71 5.51
C GLU A 200 14.22 13.96 4.36
N ILE A 201 13.63 12.86 3.88
CA ILE A 201 14.19 12.08 2.76
C ILE A 201 14.13 12.88 1.46
N TYR A 202 13.04 13.59 1.22
CA TYR A 202 12.90 14.45 0.06
C TYR A 202 13.99 15.54 0.05
N GLN A 203 14.25 16.21 1.17
CA GLN A 203 15.29 17.22 1.28
C GLN A 203 16.71 16.62 1.17
N LEU A 204 16.91 15.40 1.72
CA LEU A 204 18.17 14.65 1.53
C LEU A 204 18.47 14.42 0.04
N VAL A 205 17.46 13.94 -0.71
CA VAL A 205 17.57 13.72 -2.15
C VAL A 205 17.83 15.03 -2.88
N LYS A 206 17.03 16.07 -2.60
CA LYS A 206 17.19 17.40 -3.20
C LYS A 206 18.58 17.98 -2.99
N GLY A 207 19.19 17.75 -1.82
CA GLY A 207 20.53 18.21 -1.49
C GLY A 207 21.65 17.45 -2.24
N LYS A 208 21.34 16.37 -2.92
CA LYS A 208 22.28 15.57 -3.73
C LYS A 208 22.14 15.83 -5.25
N LEU A 209 21.13 16.56 -5.67
CA LEU A 209 20.91 16.96 -7.08
C LEU A 209 21.71 18.20 -7.43
#